data_cf7fe7b40c2d3c4f51061dd59965a6d0
#
_entry.id   cf7fe7b40c2d3c4f51061dd59965a6d0
#
_cell.length_a   1.000
_cell.length_b   1.000
_cell.length_c   1.000
_cell.angle_alpha   90.00
_cell.angle_beta   90.00
_cell.angle_gamma   90.00
#
_symmetry.space_group_name_H-M   'P 1'
#
loop_
_entity.id
_entity.type
_entity.pdbx_description
1 polymer ?
#
loop_
_entity_poly.entity_id
_entity_poly.type
_entity_poly.pdbx_seq_one_letter_code
_entity_poly.pdbx_strand_id
1 'polypeptide(L)'
;MPFTFEYNTAGEDEEPAYEEVTVDVPLAPENVVIFDMASLDTWGALGGEVQGAPLDSVPDYLQGYLADDAINAGSLFEADLLEVEAAQPDLIIVGGRSAALYEDLSEIAPTVDLSSSGSFEDTLERNVTFLGEVLGAEDEAAAALETLEAGIAEAREVTTGIGTGLSVMVSGDSVSALKPSEGDYSGRNLRGGIVYDVFGVEPVISDIEEATHGEPVSFEFLLETDPDYLFVTDRNAATGEEGAEAAEVVLDNEIVHETTAWQNDQIVYLDPMAWYIVFGGIDTTQIMIDNILSIGA
;
A
#
# COMPACT_ATOMS: atom_id res chain seq x y z
N MET A 1 -4.24 -25.74 4.67
CA MET A 1 -5.66 -25.32 4.64
C MET A 1 -6.03 -24.85 3.24
N PRO A 2 -7.27 -25.07 2.73
CA PRO A 2 -7.67 -24.52 1.44
C PRO A 2 -7.87 -23.00 1.56
N PHE A 3 -7.33 -22.26 0.60
CA PHE A 3 -7.54 -20.82 0.45
C PHE A 3 -7.98 -20.52 -0.97
N THR A 4 -9.07 -19.77 -1.13
CA THR A 4 -9.67 -19.45 -2.43
C THR A 4 -9.57 -17.93 -2.68
N PHE A 5 -9.09 -17.57 -3.86
CA PHE A 5 -8.95 -16.18 -4.32
C PHE A 5 -9.23 -16.11 -5.82
N GLU A 6 -9.42 -14.90 -6.30
CA GLU A 6 -9.50 -14.60 -7.74
C GLU A 6 -8.20 -13.91 -8.17
N TYR A 7 -7.60 -14.34 -9.28
CA TYR A 7 -6.48 -13.64 -9.88
C TYR A 7 -6.80 -13.22 -11.30
N ASN A 8 -6.17 -12.13 -11.75
CA ASN A 8 -6.39 -11.61 -13.09
C ASN A 8 -5.55 -12.38 -14.11
N THR A 9 -6.21 -13.05 -15.04
CA THR A 9 -5.58 -13.80 -16.13
C THR A 9 -5.36 -12.98 -17.40
N ALA A 10 -5.84 -11.73 -17.43
CA ALA A 10 -5.68 -10.87 -18.60
C ALA A 10 -4.26 -10.31 -18.68
N GLY A 11 -3.76 -10.15 -19.91
CA GLY A 11 -2.51 -9.46 -20.18
C GLY A 11 -2.58 -7.97 -19.84
N GLU A 12 -1.42 -7.32 -19.83
CA GLU A 12 -1.23 -5.93 -19.38
C GLU A 12 -2.10 -4.90 -20.12
N ASP A 13 -2.43 -5.17 -21.40
CA ASP A 13 -3.24 -4.30 -22.27
C ASP A 13 -4.67 -4.83 -22.51
N GLU A 14 -5.09 -5.87 -21.79
CA GLU A 14 -6.39 -6.52 -21.95
C GLU A 14 -7.37 -6.09 -20.87
N GLU A 15 -8.68 -6.25 -21.13
CA GLU A 15 -9.70 -6.08 -20.11
C GLU A 15 -9.51 -7.12 -18.99
N PRO A 16 -9.58 -6.77 -17.70
CA PRO A 16 -9.38 -7.71 -16.60
C PRO A 16 -10.31 -8.92 -16.71
N ALA A 17 -9.74 -10.10 -16.62
CA ALA A 17 -10.45 -11.37 -16.59
C ALA A 17 -10.01 -12.14 -15.35
N TYR A 18 -10.95 -12.47 -14.48
CA TYR A 18 -10.66 -13.12 -13.21
C TYR A 18 -11.00 -14.60 -13.25
N GLU A 19 -10.11 -15.42 -12.68
CA GLU A 19 -10.32 -16.84 -12.47
C GLU A 19 -10.22 -17.16 -10.97
N GLU A 20 -11.21 -17.91 -10.46
CA GLU A 20 -11.20 -18.39 -9.07
C GLU A 20 -10.30 -19.61 -8.94
N VAL A 21 -9.36 -19.55 -8.01
CA VAL A 21 -8.41 -20.63 -7.72
C VAL A 21 -8.45 -20.98 -6.23
N THR A 22 -8.34 -22.29 -5.94
CA THR A 22 -8.17 -22.79 -4.58
C THR A 22 -6.82 -23.46 -4.44
N VAL A 23 -6.02 -23.00 -3.50
CA VAL A 23 -4.68 -23.52 -3.18
C VAL A 23 -4.70 -24.20 -1.81
N ASP A 24 -4.07 -25.35 -1.69
CA ASP A 24 -3.83 -25.99 -0.41
C ASP A 24 -2.58 -25.40 0.24
N VAL A 25 -2.79 -24.43 1.15
CA VAL A 25 -1.73 -23.70 1.85
C VAL A 25 -1.21 -24.52 3.04
N PRO A 26 0.12 -24.72 3.16
CA PRO A 26 0.71 -25.36 4.35
C PRO A 26 0.49 -24.49 5.59
N LEU A 27 0.33 -25.11 6.74
CA LEU A 27 0.30 -24.43 8.05
C LEU A 27 1.72 -24.42 8.64
N ALA A 28 2.08 -23.28 9.25
CA ALA A 28 3.40 -23.02 9.80
C ALA A 28 4.54 -23.37 8.81
N PRO A 29 4.54 -22.81 7.58
CA PRO A 29 5.59 -23.03 6.62
C PRO A 29 6.93 -22.52 7.16
N GLU A 30 8.02 -23.25 6.90
CA GLU A 30 9.36 -22.88 7.40
C GLU A 30 10.13 -22.00 6.38
N ASN A 31 9.77 -22.08 5.09
CA ASN A 31 10.47 -21.37 4.02
C ASN A 31 9.45 -20.60 3.15
N VAL A 32 9.36 -19.29 3.40
CA VAL A 32 8.35 -18.43 2.75
C VAL A 32 9.03 -17.36 1.91
N VAL A 33 8.60 -17.23 0.66
CA VAL A 33 9.01 -16.14 -0.25
C VAL A 33 7.84 -15.19 -0.45
N ILE A 34 8.02 -13.91 -0.18
CA ILE A 34 6.96 -12.92 -0.22
C ILE A 34 7.32 -11.79 -1.19
N PHE A 35 6.51 -11.62 -2.22
CA PHE A 35 6.62 -10.53 -3.19
C PHE A 35 5.72 -9.35 -2.85
N ASP A 36 4.65 -9.55 -2.09
CA ASP A 36 3.75 -8.49 -1.65
C ASP A 36 4.21 -7.86 -0.34
N MET A 37 4.52 -6.57 -0.36
CA MET A 37 5.10 -5.87 0.80
C MET A 37 4.13 -5.75 1.97
N ALA A 38 2.82 -5.64 1.73
CA ALA A 38 1.81 -5.61 2.80
C ALA A 38 1.70 -6.97 3.50
N SER A 39 1.85 -8.05 2.74
CA SER A 39 1.91 -9.41 3.29
C SER A 39 3.20 -9.66 4.05
N LEU A 40 4.35 -9.12 3.58
CA LEU A 40 5.64 -9.19 4.29
C LEU A 40 5.56 -8.48 5.64
N ASP A 41 5.00 -7.27 5.67
CA ASP A 41 4.73 -6.50 6.88
C ASP A 41 3.89 -7.34 7.88
N THR A 42 2.73 -7.80 7.44
CA THR A 42 1.82 -8.59 8.29
C THR A 42 2.48 -9.87 8.80
N TRP A 43 3.18 -10.60 7.92
CA TRP A 43 3.89 -11.83 8.27
C TRP A 43 4.91 -11.61 9.38
N GLY A 44 5.74 -10.57 9.22
CA GLY A 44 6.76 -10.21 10.21
C GLY A 44 6.17 -9.69 11.52
N ALA A 45 5.16 -8.83 11.46
CA ALA A 45 4.48 -8.31 12.64
C ALA A 45 3.81 -9.41 13.47
N LEU A 46 3.36 -10.51 12.83
CA LEU A 46 2.83 -11.69 13.50
C LEU A 46 3.91 -12.69 13.95
N GLY A 47 5.19 -12.33 13.82
CA GLY A 47 6.33 -13.12 14.31
C GLY A 47 6.88 -14.13 13.31
N GLY A 48 6.46 -14.11 12.05
CA GLY A 48 7.03 -14.90 10.97
C GLY A 48 8.35 -14.31 10.47
N GLU A 49 9.24 -15.16 9.96
CA GLU A 49 10.48 -14.77 9.29
C GLU A 49 10.34 -15.02 7.78
N VAL A 50 10.91 -14.14 6.95
CA VAL A 50 10.80 -14.18 5.50
C VAL A 50 12.12 -14.62 4.88
N GLN A 51 12.13 -15.74 4.16
CA GLN A 51 13.34 -16.33 3.58
C GLN A 51 13.68 -15.81 2.19
N GLY A 52 12.76 -15.09 1.55
CA GLY A 52 13.02 -14.44 0.27
C GLY A 52 12.02 -13.35 -0.06
N ALA A 53 12.51 -12.29 -0.67
CA ALA A 53 11.69 -11.14 -1.10
C ALA A 53 12.41 -10.36 -2.20
N PRO A 54 11.73 -9.43 -2.91
CA PRO A 54 12.37 -8.39 -3.72
C PRO A 54 13.12 -7.40 -2.83
N LEU A 55 14.35 -7.74 -2.41
CA LEU A 55 15.08 -7.04 -1.34
C LEU A 55 15.24 -5.54 -1.57
N ASP A 56 15.39 -5.10 -2.82
CA ASP A 56 15.52 -3.68 -3.17
C ASP A 56 14.21 -2.88 -2.94
N SER A 57 13.10 -3.58 -2.76
CA SER A 57 11.77 -2.98 -2.51
C SER A 57 11.34 -3.03 -1.05
N VAL A 58 12.10 -3.73 -0.19
CA VAL A 58 11.78 -3.86 1.23
C VAL A 58 12.18 -2.60 1.98
N PRO A 59 11.24 -1.85 2.58
CA PRO A 59 11.53 -0.67 3.38
C PRO A 59 12.44 -0.99 4.58
N ASP A 60 13.17 0.01 5.03
CA ASP A 60 14.09 -0.13 6.17
C ASP A 60 13.39 -0.67 7.43
N TYR A 61 12.16 -0.23 7.70
CA TYR A 61 11.41 -0.67 8.89
C TYR A 61 10.92 -2.12 8.81
N LEU A 62 10.90 -2.74 7.61
CA LEU A 62 10.53 -4.16 7.42
C LEU A 62 11.75 -5.09 7.28
N GLN A 63 12.96 -4.55 7.12
CA GLN A 63 14.16 -5.39 6.94
C GLN A 63 14.42 -6.33 8.12
N GLY A 64 13.96 -5.97 9.32
CA GLY A 64 14.06 -6.81 10.51
C GLY A 64 13.23 -8.11 10.45
N TYR A 65 12.36 -8.25 9.47
CA TYR A 65 11.52 -9.44 9.26
C TYR A 65 12.14 -10.46 8.28
N LEU A 66 13.23 -10.06 7.61
CA LEU A 66 13.96 -10.94 6.71
C LEU A 66 14.91 -11.84 7.50
N ALA A 67 15.04 -13.08 7.06
CA ALA A 67 16.07 -13.98 7.54
C ALA A 67 17.49 -13.43 7.24
N ASP A 68 18.48 -13.76 8.07
CA ASP A 68 19.88 -13.32 7.87
C ASP A 68 20.44 -13.71 6.50
N ASP A 69 19.94 -14.79 5.89
CA ASP A 69 20.31 -15.32 4.60
C ASP A 69 19.19 -15.27 3.56
N ALA A 70 18.23 -14.36 3.75
CA ALA A 70 17.12 -14.18 2.83
C ALA A 70 17.62 -13.94 1.39
N ILE A 71 17.02 -14.66 0.43
CA ILE A 71 17.36 -14.53 -0.99
C ILE A 71 16.73 -13.27 -1.60
N ASN A 72 17.41 -12.68 -2.58
CA ASN A 72 16.77 -11.70 -3.45
C ASN A 72 15.93 -12.41 -4.51
N ALA A 73 14.62 -12.37 -4.37
CA ALA A 73 13.68 -13.05 -5.26
C ALA A 73 13.43 -12.31 -6.59
N GLY A 74 14.12 -11.19 -6.84
CA GLY A 74 13.96 -10.35 -8.03
C GLY A 74 13.37 -8.98 -7.70
N SER A 75 12.36 -8.55 -8.45
CA SER A 75 11.63 -7.30 -8.25
C SER A 75 10.13 -7.53 -8.02
N LEU A 76 9.39 -6.45 -7.73
CA LEU A 76 7.91 -6.50 -7.61
C LEU A 76 7.21 -6.86 -8.94
N PHE A 77 7.92 -6.80 -10.06
CA PHE A 77 7.36 -6.98 -11.41
C PHE A 77 8.01 -8.13 -12.18
N GLU A 78 9.15 -8.63 -11.73
CA GLU A 78 9.91 -9.70 -12.39
C GLU A 78 10.59 -10.57 -11.32
N ALA A 79 10.21 -11.84 -11.26
CA ALA A 79 10.79 -12.81 -10.33
C ALA A 79 12.09 -13.42 -10.88
N ASP A 80 13.09 -13.61 -10.03
CA ASP A 80 14.20 -14.51 -10.33
C ASP A 80 13.78 -15.96 -10.04
N LEU A 81 13.11 -16.57 -11.02
CA LEU A 81 12.55 -17.92 -10.87
C LEU A 81 13.61 -18.96 -10.52
N LEU A 82 14.87 -18.76 -10.93
CA LEU A 82 15.95 -19.71 -10.62
C LEU A 82 16.37 -19.64 -9.15
N GLU A 83 16.47 -18.43 -8.59
CA GLU A 83 16.77 -18.23 -7.18
C GLU A 83 15.61 -18.69 -6.31
N VAL A 84 14.35 -18.39 -6.70
CA VAL A 84 13.16 -18.85 -5.99
C VAL A 84 13.06 -20.38 -6.00
N GLU A 85 13.25 -21.06 -7.16
CA GLU A 85 13.24 -22.51 -7.24
C GLU A 85 14.37 -23.15 -6.40
N ALA A 86 15.57 -22.52 -6.42
CA ALA A 86 16.71 -23.01 -5.64
C ALA A 86 16.48 -22.89 -4.12
N ALA A 87 15.72 -21.89 -3.67
CA ALA A 87 15.33 -21.73 -2.28
C ALA A 87 14.34 -22.79 -1.79
N GLN A 88 13.63 -23.47 -2.68
CA GLN A 88 12.64 -24.50 -2.35
C GLN A 88 11.57 -24.02 -1.34
N PRO A 89 10.82 -22.94 -1.62
CA PRO A 89 9.83 -22.41 -0.70
C PRO A 89 8.68 -23.40 -0.44
N ASP A 90 8.14 -23.37 0.78
CA ASP A 90 6.93 -24.08 1.15
C ASP A 90 5.67 -23.31 0.75
N LEU A 91 5.80 -21.96 0.70
CA LEU A 91 4.74 -21.02 0.36
C LEU A 91 5.33 -19.79 -0.34
N ILE A 92 4.64 -19.33 -1.38
CA ILE A 92 4.92 -18.05 -2.04
C ILE A 92 3.68 -17.16 -1.90
N ILE A 93 3.91 -15.87 -1.62
CA ILE A 93 2.84 -14.89 -1.49
C ILE A 93 3.07 -13.75 -2.50
N VAL A 94 2.09 -13.52 -3.36
CA VAL A 94 2.04 -12.39 -4.28
C VAL A 94 0.85 -11.49 -3.94
N GLY A 95 0.81 -10.28 -4.50
CA GLY A 95 -0.31 -9.36 -4.37
C GLY A 95 -0.04 -8.01 -5.04
N GLY A 96 -1.08 -7.33 -5.44
CA GLY A 96 -0.98 -6.01 -6.04
C GLY A 96 -0.04 -5.99 -7.26
N ARG A 97 1.14 -5.36 -7.11
CA ARG A 97 2.12 -5.25 -8.21
C ARG A 97 2.69 -6.58 -8.66
N SER A 98 2.83 -7.53 -7.75
CA SER A 98 3.40 -8.85 -8.03
C SER A 98 2.36 -9.90 -8.42
N ALA A 99 1.08 -9.56 -8.46
CA ALA A 99 0.01 -10.50 -8.81
C ALA A 99 0.20 -11.15 -10.20
N ALA A 100 0.77 -10.42 -11.17
CA ALA A 100 1.07 -10.94 -12.50
C ALA A 100 2.12 -12.07 -12.50
N LEU A 101 2.87 -12.24 -11.42
CA LEU A 101 3.87 -13.32 -11.27
C LEU A 101 3.26 -14.67 -10.82
N TYR A 102 1.95 -14.68 -10.51
CA TYR A 102 1.28 -15.82 -9.92
C TYR A 102 1.45 -17.11 -10.74
N GLU A 103 1.23 -17.06 -12.06
CA GLU A 103 1.29 -18.26 -12.92
C GLU A 103 2.67 -18.93 -12.86
N ASP A 104 3.74 -18.16 -13.08
CA ASP A 104 5.11 -18.68 -13.10
C ASP A 104 5.53 -19.20 -11.72
N LEU A 105 5.20 -18.46 -10.65
CA LEU A 105 5.56 -18.85 -9.28
C LEU A 105 4.76 -20.05 -8.78
N SER A 106 3.52 -20.21 -9.23
CA SER A 106 2.67 -21.37 -8.88
C SER A 106 3.18 -22.70 -9.44
N GLU A 107 4.05 -22.66 -10.47
CA GLU A 107 4.76 -23.86 -10.97
C GLU A 107 5.88 -24.34 -10.01
N ILE A 108 6.36 -23.45 -9.11
CA ILE A 108 7.45 -23.75 -8.17
C ILE A 108 6.91 -24.28 -6.84
N ALA A 109 5.93 -23.60 -6.25
CA ALA A 109 5.38 -23.94 -4.93
C ALA A 109 3.93 -23.47 -4.78
N PRO A 110 3.20 -23.89 -3.72
CA PRO A 110 1.92 -23.31 -3.38
C PRO A 110 2.01 -21.78 -3.31
N THR A 111 1.28 -21.09 -4.20
CA THR A 111 1.31 -19.62 -4.31
C THR A 111 -0.09 -19.08 -4.06
N VAL A 112 -0.20 -18.01 -3.27
CA VAL A 112 -1.45 -17.29 -3.01
C VAL A 112 -1.35 -15.83 -3.44
N ASP A 113 -2.44 -15.30 -3.99
CA ASP A 113 -2.58 -13.89 -4.32
C ASP A 113 -3.43 -13.20 -3.25
N LEU A 114 -2.81 -12.27 -2.52
CA LEU A 114 -3.44 -11.45 -1.46
C LEU A 114 -3.73 -10.03 -1.92
N SER A 115 -3.91 -9.82 -3.20
CA SER A 115 -4.32 -8.54 -3.77
C SER A 115 -5.56 -7.95 -3.09
N SER A 116 -5.66 -6.64 -3.10
CA SER A 116 -6.81 -5.93 -2.53
C SER A 116 -8.11 -6.30 -3.24
N SER A 117 -9.16 -6.47 -2.44
CA SER A 117 -10.51 -6.76 -2.92
C SER A 117 -11.53 -6.17 -1.94
N GLY A 118 -12.51 -5.45 -2.44
CA GLY A 118 -13.46 -4.72 -1.60
C GLY A 118 -12.88 -3.44 -1.00
N SER A 119 -13.22 -3.11 0.23
CA SER A 119 -12.66 -1.96 0.95
C SER A 119 -11.24 -2.23 1.44
N PHE A 120 -10.53 -1.16 1.82
CA PHE A 120 -9.23 -1.28 2.47
C PHE A 120 -9.32 -2.09 3.76
N GLU A 121 -10.33 -1.80 4.59
CA GLU A 121 -10.54 -2.47 5.87
C GLU A 121 -10.89 -3.94 5.68
N ASP A 122 -11.77 -4.29 4.70
CA ASP A 122 -12.08 -5.70 4.38
C ASP A 122 -10.83 -6.46 3.91
N THR A 123 -9.99 -5.83 3.10
CA THR A 123 -8.74 -6.42 2.61
C THR A 123 -7.76 -6.65 3.77
N LEU A 124 -7.60 -5.65 4.64
CA LEU A 124 -6.72 -5.73 5.82
C LEU A 124 -7.17 -6.86 6.74
N GLU A 125 -8.46 -6.90 7.12
CA GLU A 125 -9.03 -7.95 7.97
C GLU A 125 -8.82 -9.33 7.38
N ARG A 126 -9.16 -9.52 6.10
CA ARG A 126 -8.99 -10.80 5.39
C ARG A 126 -7.55 -11.26 5.38
N ASN A 127 -6.61 -10.39 5.00
CA ASN A 127 -5.21 -10.76 4.83
C ASN A 127 -4.53 -11.01 6.18
N VAL A 128 -4.77 -10.16 7.19
CA VAL A 128 -4.22 -10.35 8.54
C VAL A 128 -4.77 -11.62 9.18
N THR A 129 -6.08 -11.88 9.07
CA THR A 129 -6.69 -13.11 9.59
C THR A 129 -6.11 -14.35 8.91
N PHE A 130 -6.04 -14.36 7.58
CA PHE A 130 -5.49 -15.49 6.83
C PHE A 130 -4.03 -15.78 7.17
N LEU A 131 -3.18 -14.74 7.22
CA LEU A 131 -1.76 -14.92 7.56
C LEU A 131 -1.57 -15.34 9.03
N GLY A 132 -2.43 -14.86 9.94
CA GLY A 132 -2.49 -15.35 11.32
C GLY A 132 -2.83 -16.84 11.41
N GLU A 133 -3.83 -17.30 10.66
CA GLU A 133 -4.19 -18.73 10.60
C GLU A 133 -3.04 -19.57 10.01
N VAL A 134 -2.36 -19.11 8.97
CA VAL A 134 -1.23 -19.82 8.36
C VAL A 134 -0.06 -19.94 9.33
N LEU A 135 0.24 -18.89 10.08
CA LEU A 135 1.32 -18.87 11.10
C LEU A 135 0.94 -19.60 12.39
N GLY A 136 -0.36 -19.77 12.69
CA GLY A 136 -0.85 -20.21 14.02
C GLY A 136 -0.73 -19.09 15.06
N ALA A 137 -0.93 -17.84 14.64
CA ALA A 137 -0.86 -16.59 15.40
C ALA A 137 -2.21 -15.85 15.37
N GLU A 138 -3.32 -16.61 15.49
CA GLU A 138 -4.68 -16.08 15.35
C GLU A 138 -5.02 -15.05 16.44
N ASP A 139 -4.54 -15.27 17.66
CA ASP A 139 -4.76 -14.36 18.79
C ASP A 139 -4.01 -13.04 18.60
N GLU A 140 -2.78 -13.08 18.09
CA GLU A 140 -1.96 -11.92 17.75
C GLU A 140 -2.58 -11.14 16.58
N ALA A 141 -3.06 -11.83 15.55
CA ALA A 141 -3.75 -11.23 14.41
C ALA A 141 -5.02 -10.49 14.84
N ALA A 142 -5.84 -11.11 15.68
CA ALA A 142 -7.05 -10.49 16.20
C ALA A 142 -6.73 -9.25 17.07
N ALA A 143 -5.70 -9.30 17.91
CA ALA A 143 -5.29 -8.17 18.74
C ALA A 143 -4.73 -7.00 17.89
N ALA A 144 -3.99 -7.31 16.81
CA ALA A 144 -3.49 -6.31 15.88
C ALA A 144 -4.65 -5.60 15.15
N LEU A 145 -5.62 -6.37 14.64
CA LEU A 145 -6.82 -5.81 14.00
C LEU A 145 -7.61 -4.90 14.93
N GLU A 146 -7.86 -5.32 16.18
CA GLU A 146 -8.56 -4.48 17.17
C GLU A 146 -7.81 -3.16 17.42
N THR A 147 -6.46 -3.19 17.44
CA THR A 147 -5.63 -2.01 17.61
C THR A 147 -5.73 -1.06 16.42
N LEU A 148 -5.66 -1.59 15.20
CA LEU A 148 -5.75 -0.80 13.97
C LEU A 148 -7.14 -0.20 13.78
N GLU A 149 -8.22 -0.96 14.05
CA GLU A 149 -9.59 -0.45 14.01
C GLU A 149 -9.79 0.73 14.98
N ALA A 150 -9.27 0.60 16.21
CA ALA A 150 -9.33 1.68 17.20
C ALA A 150 -8.52 2.92 16.73
N GLY A 151 -7.33 2.72 16.17
CA GLY A 151 -6.50 3.80 15.61
C GLY A 151 -7.15 4.51 14.42
N ILE A 152 -7.77 3.77 13.49
CA ILE A 152 -8.53 4.34 12.37
C ILE A 152 -9.71 5.15 12.90
N ALA A 153 -10.43 4.65 13.91
CA ALA A 153 -11.54 5.38 14.51
C ALA A 153 -11.08 6.69 15.17
N GLU A 154 -9.94 6.68 15.89
CA GLU A 154 -9.34 7.89 16.48
C GLU A 154 -8.91 8.89 15.40
N ALA A 155 -8.26 8.42 14.32
CA ALA A 155 -7.87 9.25 13.18
C ALA A 155 -9.09 9.90 12.51
N ARG A 156 -10.21 9.19 12.36
CA ARG A 156 -11.49 9.74 11.88
C ARG A 156 -12.07 10.82 12.79
N GLU A 157 -11.87 10.70 14.11
CA GLU A 157 -12.27 11.77 15.03
C GLU A 157 -11.44 13.04 14.81
N VAL A 158 -10.13 12.91 14.58
CA VAL A 158 -9.23 14.03 14.31
C VAL A 158 -9.60 14.72 12.99
N THR A 159 -9.93 13.98 11.94
CA THR A 159 -10.29 14.54 10.63
C THR A 159 -11.72 15.10 10.57
N THR A 160 -12.55 14.78 11.56
CA THR A 160 -13.93 15.28 11.60
C THR A 160 -13.96 16.81 11.76
N GLY A 161 -14.43 17.50 10.70
CA GLY A 161 -14.62 18.95 10.73
C GLY A 161 -13.36 19.79 10.55
N ILE A 162 -12.23 19.19 10.11
CA ILE A 162 -11.01 19.96 9.78
C ILE A 162 -11.17 20.84 8.54
N GLY A 163 -12.21 20.65 7.74
CA GLY A 163 -12.41 21.25 6.44
C GLY A 163 -12.23 20.26 5.30
N THR A 164 -11.90 20.77 4.12
CA THR A 164 -11.69 19.94 2.91
C THR A 164 -10.23 19.58 2.71
N GLY A 165 -9.98 18.40 2.12
CA GLY A 165 -8.65 17.96 1.77
C GLY A 165 -8.49 17.66 0.28
N LEU A 166 -7.24 17.74 -0.20
CA LEU A 166 -6.82 17.22 -1.50
C LEU A 166 -5.64 16.28 -1.28
N SER A 167 -5.78 15.03 -1.74
CA SER A 167 -4.66 14.09 -1.78
C SER A 167 -3.95 14.22 -3.12
N VAL A 168 -2.63 14.39 -3.08
CA VAL A 168 -1.80 14.54 -4.27
C VAL A 168 -0.57 13.63 -4.22
N MET A 169 -0.06 13.30 -5.39
CA MET A 169 1.22 12.61 -5.57
C MET A 169 2.18 13.50 -6.31
N VAL A 170 3.41 13.62 -5.80
CA VAL A 170 4.52 14.28 -6.48
C VAL A 170 5.39 13.22 -7.14
N SER A 171 5.64 13.39 -8.45
CA SER A 171 6.49 12.52 -9.26
C SER A 171 7.31 13.36 -10.25
N GLY A 172 8.64 13.29 -10.15
CA GLY A 172 9.51 14.27 -10.80
C GLY A 172 9.16 15.67 -10.31
N ASP A 173 8.97 16.62 -11.23
CA ASP A 173 8.56 17.99 -10.94
C ASP A 173 7.04 18.19 -11.10
N SER A 174 6.28 17.10 -11.17
CA SER A 174 4.84 17.13 -11.47
C SER A 174 4.00 16.72 -10.27
N VAL A 175 2.81 17.30 -10.20
CA VAL A 175 1.78 16.98 -9.20
C VAL A 175 0.61 16.32 -9.89
N SER A 176 0.08 15.26 -9.29
CA SER A 176 -1.15 14.61 -9.72
C SER A 176 -2.16 14.58 -8.58
N ALA A 177 -3.42 14.93 -8.86
CA ALA A 177 -4.52 14.79 -7.90
C ALA A 177 -5.00 13.35 -7.84
N LEU A 178 -5.24 12.84 -6.64
CA LEU A 178 -5.68 11.47 -6.41
C LEU A 178 -7.18 11.44 -6.13
N LYS A 179 -7.89 10.58 -6.86
CA LYS A 179 -9.34 10.42 -6.76
C LYS A 179 -9.75 9.67 -5.49
N PRO A 180 -10.86 10.03 -4.81
CA PRO A 180 -11.52 9.15 -3.86
C PRO A 180 -11.90 7.82 -4.52
N SER A 181 -11.71 6.68 -3.82
CA SER A 181 -11.98 5.35 -4.39
C SER A 181 -13.47 4.96 -4.36
N GLU A 182 -14.32 5.77 -3.73
CA GLU A 182 -15.74 5.47 -3.52
C GLU A 182 -15.98 4.11 -2.83
N GLY A 183 -14.99 3.65 -2.02
CA GLY A 183 -15.07 2.41 -1.23
C GLY A 183 -14.73 1.13 -2.01
N ASP A 184 -14.34 1.22 -3.27
CA ASP A 184 -13.83 0.09 -4.06
C ASP A 184 -12.32 0.21 -4.27
N TYR A 185 -11.57 -0.67 -3.60
CA TYR A 185 -10.11 -0.74 -3.66
C TYR A 185 -9.61 -1.88 -4.57
N SER A 186 -10.51 -2.54 -5.30
CA SER A 186 -10.15 -3.47 -6.36
C SER A 186 -9.63 -2.68 -7.57
N GLY A 187 -8.34 -2.70 -7.84
CA GLY A 187 -7.76 -2.08 -9.02
C GLY A 187 -6.77 -0.94 -8.76
N ARG A 188 -6.69 0.03 -9.69
CA ARG A 188 -5.60 1.01 -9.76
C ARG A 188 -5.74 2.22 -8.82
N ASN A 189 -6.90 2.40 -8.18
CA ASN A 189 -7.27 3.63 -7.45
C ASN A 189 -6.98 3.64 -5.95
N LEU A 190 -6.35 2.61 -5.45
CA LEU A 190 -6.13 2.38 -4.03
C LEU A 190 -5.56 3.59 -3.27
N ARG A 191 -4.56 4.26 -3.84
CA ARG A 191 -3.74 5.23 -3.11
C ARG A 191 -4.44 6.53 -2.74
N GLY A 192 -5.31 7.02 -3.62
CA GLY A 192 -6.03 8.28 -3.38
C GLY A 192 -7.14 8.14 -2.36
N GLY A 193 -7.82 7.00 -2.38
CA GLY A 193 -9.03 6.78 -1.59
C GLY A 193 -8.82 6.74 -0.09
N ILE A 194 -7.68 6.25 0.40
CA ILE A 194 -7.48 6.03 1.84
C ILE A 194 -7.65 7.29 2.66
N VAL A 195 -7.10 8.42 2.23
CA VAL A 195 -7.26 9.70 2.94
C VAL A 195 -8.74 10.05 3.13
N TYR A 196 -9.55 9.80 2.11
CA TYR A 196 -10.97 10.15 2.11
C TYR A 196 -11.83 9.06 2.76
N ASP A 197 -11.74 7.83 2.24
CA ASP A 197 -12.70 6.76 2.57
C ASP A 197 -12.36 6.06 3.90
N VAL A 198 -11.06 5.87 4.19
CA VAL A 198 -10.62 5.25 5.45
C VAL A 198 -10.54 6.28 6.56
N PHE A 199 -9.94 7.44 6.31
CA PHE A 199 -9.74 8.45 7.35
C PHE A 199 -10.78 9.58 7.35
N GLY A 200 -11.74 9.57 6.44
CA GLY A 200 -12.94 10.42 6.49
C GLY A 200 -12.70 11.90 6.19
N VAL A 201 -11.60 12.25 5.50
CA VAL A 201 -11.36 13.61 5.03
C VAL A 201 -12.36 13.95 3.93
N GLU A 202 -13.04 15.12 4.03
CA GLU A 202 -13.96 15.57 2.99
C GLU A 202 -13.16 16.03 1.76
N PRO A 203 -13.34 15.43 0.56
CA PRO A 203 -12.61 15.87 -0.62
C PRO A 203 -13.07 17.27 -1.08
N VAL A 204 -12.11 18.15 -1.40
CA VAL A 204 -12.43 19.48 -1.97
C VAL A 204 -13.04 19.33 -3.37
N ILE A 205 -12.69 18.29 -4.10
CA ILE A 205 -13.21 17.94 -5.41
C ILE A 205 -13.20 16.41 -5.58
N SER A 206 -14.23 15.87 -6.22
CA SER A 206 -14.34 14.43 -6.53
C SER A 206 -14.32 14.12 -8.03
N ASP A 207 -14.47 15.13 -8.89
CA ASP A 207 -14.40 14.98 -10.35
C ASP A 207 -12.92 15.02 -10.80
N ILE A 208 -12.21 13.94 -10.49
CA ILE A 208 -10.81 13.69 -10.82
C ILE A 208 -10.76 12.43 -11.70
N GLU A 209 -9.97 12.45 -12.78
CA GLU A 209 -9.83 11.28 -13.65
C GLU A 209 -9.15 10.11 -12.93
N GLU A 210 -9.66 8.92 -13.20
CA GLU A 210 -9.08 7.70 -12.67
C GLU A 210 -7.78 7.35 -13.39
N ALA A 211 -6.65 7.35 -12.66
CA ALA A 211 -5.37 6.95 -13.18
C ALA A 211 -4.48 6.35 -12.09
N THR A 212 -3.57 5.44 -12.46
CA THR A 212 -2.69 4.72 -11.51
C THR A 212 -1.87 5.65 -10.61
N HIS A 213 -1.50 6.84 -11.12
CA HIS A 213 -0.70 7.83 -10.40
C HIS A 213 -1.43 9.16 -10.24
N GLY A 214 -2.75 9.14 -10.35
CA GLY A 214 -3.61 10.32 -10.30
C GLY A 214 -3.66 11.10 -11.61
N GLU A 215 -4.57 12.10 -11.64
CA GLU A 215 -4.72 13.03 -12.75
C GLU A 215 -3.64 14.11 -12.65
N PRO A 216 -2.77 14.28 -13.68
CA PRO A 216 -1.78 15.36 -13.68
C PRO A 216 -2.46 16.73 -13.63
N VAL A 217 -2.06 17.55 -12.65
CA VAL A 217 -2.63 18.88 -12.42
C VAL A 217 -1.55 19.95 -12.37
N SER A 218 -1.92 21.21 -12.63
CA SER A 218 -1.00 22.33 -12.45
C SER A 218 -1.02 22.86 -11.01
N PHE A 219 -0.05 23.68 -10.64
CA PHE A 219 -0.06 24.38 -9.34
C PHE A 219 -1.23 25.38 -9.26
N GLU A 220 -1.67 25.96 -10.38
CA GLU A 220 -2.85 26.81 -10.43
C GLU A 220 -4.13 26.03 -10.07
N PHE A 221 -4.22 24.74 -10.40
CA PHE A 221 -5.32 23.89 -9.98
C PHE A 221 -5.39 23.76 -8.46
N LEU A 222 -4.22 23.62 -7.78
CA LEU A 222 -4.17 23.59 -6.32
C LEU A 222 -4.69 24.90 -5.70
N LEU A 223 -4.36 26.04 -6.34
CA LEU A 223 -4.83 27.35 -5.91
C LEU A 223 -6.32 27.58 -6.21
N GLU A 224 -6.82 27.09 -7.36
CA GLU A 224 -8.22 27.23 -7.75
C GLU A 224 -9.17 26.37 -6.90
N THR A 225 -8.74 25.15 -6.54
CA THR A 225 -9.49 24.24 -5.65
C THR A 225 -9.38 24.64 -4.20
N ASP A 226 -8.25 25.23 -3.81
CA ASP A 226 -7.92 25.82 -2.51
C ASP A 226 -8.37 24.95 -1.31
N PRO A 227 -7.87 23.70 -1.17
CA PRO A 227 -8.21 22.83 -0.05
C PRO A 227 -7.71 23.40 1.27
N ASP A 228 -8.42 23.10 2.38
CA ASP A 228 -7.94 23.44 3.72
C ASP A 228 -6.68 22.64 4.07
N TYR A 229 -6.62 21.36 3.67
CA TYR A 229 -5.47 20.46 3.86
C TYR A 229 -4.98 19.88 2.54
N LEU A 230 -3.65 19.79 2.38
CA LEU A 230 -3.01 19.09 1.28
C LEU A 230 -2.26 17.87 1.81
N PHE A 231 -2.67 16.66 1.39
CA PHE A 231 -2.04 15.40 1.75
C PHE A 231 -1.10 14.96 0.62
N VAL A 232 0.19 14.86 0.90
CA VAL A 232 1.21 14.72 -0.13
C VAL A 232 1.91 13.38 -0.02
N THR A 233 1.82 12.57 -1.07
CA THR A 233 2.63 11.35 -1.25
C THR A 233 3.82 11.66 -2.14
N ASP A 234 5.04 11.55 -1.62
CA ASP A 234 6.29 11.75 -2.35
C ASP A 234 6.73 10.44 -3.03
N ARG A 235 6.38 10.28 -4.32
CA ARG A 235 6.79 9.13 -5.10
C ARG A 235 8.30 9.12 -5.36
N ASN A 236 8.92 10.30 -5.49
CA ASN A 236 10.37 10.41 -5.72
C ASN A 236 11.15 9.78 -4.56
N ALA A 237 10.76 10.13 -3.32
CA ALA A 237 11.34 9.54 -2.12
C ALA A 237 11.04 8.03 -2.01
N ALA A 238 9.82 7.60 -2.36
CA ALA A 238 9.42 6.20 -2.30
C ALA A 238 10.18 5.30 -3.27
N THR A 239 10.50 5.81 -4.48
CA THR A 239 11.17 5.01 -5.54
C THR A 239 12.69 5.21 -5.58
N GLY A 240 13.23 6.17 -4.82
CA GLY A 240 14.65 6.50 -4.84
C GLY A 240 15.11 7.03 -6.21
N GLU A 241 14.26 7.75 -6.94
CA GLU A 241 14.56 8.26 -8.28
C GLU A 241 15.73 9.24 -8.25
N GLU A 242 16.86 8.86 -8.87
CA GLU A 242 18.08 9.67 -8.86
C GLU A 242 17.86 11.05 -9.53
N GLY A 243 18.14 12.10 -8.78
CA GLY A 243 18.05 13.48 -9.25
C GLY A 243 16.68 14.11 -9.19
N ALA A 244 15.65 13.39 -8.75
CA ALA A 244 14.35 13.97 -8.46
C ALA A 244 14.41 14.79 -7.15
N GLU A 245 13.68 15.91 -7.12
CA GLU A 245 13.56 16.74 -5.91
C GLU A 245 12.49 16.16 -4.97
N ALA A 246 12.67 16.36 -3.67
CA ALA A 246 11.64 15.99 -2.69
C ALA A 246 10.36 16.80 -2.92
N ALA A 247 9.22 16.21 -2.57
CA ALA A 247 7.92 16.86 -2.74
C ALA A 247 7.84 18.25 -2.06
N GLU A 248 8.49 18.41 -0.92
CA GLU A 248 8.59 19.69 -0.22
C GLU A 248 9.24 20.80 -1.07
N VAL A 249 10.27 20.43 -1.87
CA VAL A 249 10.95 21.37 -2.76
C VAL A 249 10.10 21.70 -3.99
N VAL A 250 9.43 20.69 -4.56
CA VAL A 250 8.53 20.87 -5.71
C VAL A 250 7.35 21.77 -5.37
N LEU A 251 6.80 21.65 -4.17
CA LEU A 251 5.67 22.45 -3.68
C LEU A 251 6.07 23.82 -3.14
N ASP A 252 7.37 24.09 -2.91
CA ASP A 252 7.87 25.38 -2.46
C ASP A 252 7.94 26.41 -3.61
N ASN A 253 6.79 26.91 -4.05
CA ASN A 253 6.70 27.89 -5.13
C ASN A 253 5.62 28.95 -4.86
N GLU A 254 5.72 30.08 -5.58
CA GLU A 254 4.89 31.27 -5.36
C GLU A 254 3.37 30.98 -5.49
N ILE A 255 2.95 30.02 -6.32
CA ILE A 255 1.53 29.70 -6.53
C ILE A 255 1.00 28.89 -5.33
N VAL A 256 1.73 27.84 -4.91
CA VAL A 256 1.36 27.02 -3.76
C VAL A 256 1.35 27.84 -2.47
N HIS A 257 2.25 28.84 -2.33
CA HIS A 257 2.27 29.75 -1.16
C HIS A 257 0.99 30.57 -1.00
N GLU A 258 0.20 30.76 -2.05
CA GLU A 258 -1.08 31.48 -1.99
C GLU A 258 -2.26 30.57 -1.58
N THR A 259 -2.08 29.25 -1.47
CA THR A 259 -3.13 28.32 -1.05
C THR A 259 -3.40 28.40 0.46
N THR A 260 -4.64 28.11 0.86
CA THR A 260 -5.06 28.05 2.27
C THR A 260 -4.23 27.00 3.04
N ALA A 261 -3.98 25.83 2.46
CA ALA A 261 -3.19 24.76 3.07
C ALA A 261 -1.76 25.21 3.40
N TRP A 262 -1.08 25.94 2.50
CA TRP A 262 0.26 26.48 2.77
C TRP A 262 0.24 27.55 3.84
N GLN A 263 -0.66 28.54 3.72
CA GLN A 263 -0.71 29.69 4.63
C GLN A 263 -1.03 29.32 6.08
N ASN A 264 -1.70 28.18 6.28
CA ASN A 264 -2.08 27.67 7.60
C ASN A 264 -1.15 26.59 8.13
N ASP A 265 -0.06 26.23 7.40
CA ASP A 265 0.83 25.12 7.74
C ASP A 265 0.09 23.77 7.78
N GLN A 266 -0.81 23.56 6.80
CA GLN A 266 -1.70 22.40 6.68
C GLN A 266 -1.33 21.50 5.48
N ILE A 267 -0.05 21.46 5.12
CA ILE A 267 0.48 20.47 4.17
C ILE A 267 1.00 19.28 4.96
N VAL A 268 0.38 18.12 4.76
CA VAL A 268 0.70 16.87 5.44
C VAL A 268 1.52 16.00 4.51
N TYR A 269 2.81 15.85 4.78
CA TYR A 269 3.67 14.94 4.04
C TYR A 269 3.52 13.53 4.63
N LEU A 270 2.98 12.64 3.82
CA LEU A 270 2.70 11.25 4.17
C LEU A 270 3.97 10.41 4.04
N ASP A 271 4.15 9.38 4.87
CA ASP A 271 5.29 8.48 4.75
C ASP A 271 5.31 7.81 3.37
N PRO A 272 6.36 8.05 2.54
CA PRO A 272 6.35 7.62 1.15
C PRO A 272 6.37 6.09 1.00
N MET A 273 7.01 5.37 1.91
CA MET A 273 7.07 3.91 1.86
C MET A 273 5.72 3.30 2.25
N ALA A 274 5.10 3.79 3.32
CA ALA A 274 3.81 3.31 3.79
C ALA A 274 2.69 3.60 2.77
N TRP A 275 2.64 4.82 2.22
CA TRP A 275 1.56 5.27 1.34
C TRP A 275 1.77 4.96 -0.14
N TYR A 276 2.97 4.58 -0.55
CA TYR A 276 3.24 4.29 -1.96
C TYR A 276 3.73 2.87 -2.22
N ILE A 277 4.67 2.33 -1.44
CA ILE A 277 5.28 1.02 -1.70
C ILE A 277 4.49 -0.10 -1.04
N VAL A 278 4.31 -0.07 0.28
CA VAL A 278 3.76 -1.19 1.06
C VAL A 278 2.24 -1.21 0.96
N PHE A 279 1.59 -0.13 1.36
CA PHE A 279 0.17 0.10 1.16
C PHE A 279 -0.75 -0.95 1.82
N GLY A 280 -0.59 -1.14 3.11
CA GLY A 280 -1.32 -2.11 3.94
C GLY A 280 -0.38 -2.91 4.84
N GLY A 281 -0.91 -3.92 5.49
CA GLY A 281 -0.18 -4.64 6.54
C GLY A 281 -0.34 -3.98 7.91
N ILE A 282 0.19 -4.61 8.95
CA ILE A 282 -0.04 -4.20 10.34
C ILE A 282 0.75 -2.93 10.68
N ASP A 283 2.08 -2.96 10.54
CA ASP A 283 2.93 -1.83 10.92
C ASP A 283 2.73 -0.63 10.00
N THR A 284 2.57 -0.89 8.70
CA THR A 284 2.33 0.15 7.71
C THR A 284 1.01 0.86 7.93
N THR A 285 -0.07 0.14 8.26
CA THR A 285 -1.35 0.76 8.59
C THR A 285 -1.23 1.62 9.86
N GLN A 286 -0.45 1.20 10.85
CA GLN A 286 -0.17 2.02 12.02
C GLN A 286 0.58 3.31 11.65
N ILE A 287 1.58 3.25 10.75
CA ILE A 287 2.27 4.46 10.25
C ILE A 287 1.28 5.40 9.54
N MET A 288 0.36 4.86 8.73
CA MET A 288 -0.68 5.67 8.08
C MET A 288 -1.59 6.36 9.10
N ILE A 289 -2.02 5.64 10.14
CA ILE A 289 -2.80 6.20 11.26
C ILE A 289 -2.03 7.33 11.94
N ASP A 290 -0.76 7.11 12.28
CA ASP A 290 0.08 8.09 12.95
C ASP A 290 0.29 9.36 12.11
N ASN A 291 0.42 9.23 10.78
CA ASN A 291 0.46 10.39 9.87
C ASN A 291 -0.80 11.23 9.98
N ILE A 292 -1.98 10.62 10.03
CA ILE A 292 -3.24 11.37 10.16
C ILE A 292 -3.41 11.94 11.57
N LEU A 293 -3.06 11.21 12.62
CA LEU A 293 -3.13 11.71 14.00
C LEU A 293 -2.22 12.93 14.23
N SER A 294 -1.13 13.05 13.47
CA SER A 294 -0.22 14.20 13.56
C SER A 294 -0.88 15.55 13.21
N ILE A 295 -2.01 15.53 12.49
CA ILE A 295 -2.79 16.74 12.14
C ILE A 295 -3.37 17.42 13.38
N GLY A 296 -3.69 16.65 14.43
CA GLY A 296 -4.28 17.15 15.67
C GLY A 296 -3.28 17.52 16.78
N ALA A 297 -1.97 17.42 16.51
CA ALA A 297 -0.93 17.52 17.52
C ALA A 297 -0.38 18.96 17.74
#